data_5d8052f6573b95e832945b2fb8ecd49e
#
_entry.id   5d8052f6573b95e832945b2fb8ecd49e
#
_cell.length_a   1.000
_cell.length_b   1.000
_cell.length_c   1.000
_cell.angle_alpha   90.00
_cell.angle_beta   90.00
_cell.angle_gamma   90.00
#
_symmetry.space_group_name_H-M   'P 1'
#
loop_
_entity.id
_entity.type
_entity.pdbx_description
1 polymer ?
#
loop_
_entity_poly.entity_id
_entity_poly.type
_entity_poly.pdbx_seq_one_letter_code
_entity_poly.pdbx_strand_id
1 'polypeptide(L)'
;MTKRLDVTCTATGSRPRATLQWTLGQKDVTSNATEQFSHITASDTYTVISDLTYSVGKSDNGQMLTCKAVNVAASSGVQTSITLNVSCKFKKYVFIFRN
;
A
#
# COMPACT_ATOMS: atom_id res chain seq x y z
N MET A 1 11.07 -5.97 -21.13
CA MET A 1 10.90 -7.05 -20.16
C MET A 1 10.22 -6.51 -18.91
N THR A 2 9.18 -7.18 -18.47
CA THR A 2 8.47 -6.74 -17.27
C THR A 2 8.83 -7.65 -16.09
N LYS A 3 8.71 -7.11 -14.89
CA LYS A 3 8.91 -7.85 -13.65
C LYS A 3 7.69 -7.69 -12.77
N ARG A 4 7.38 -8.73 -12.01
CA ARG A 4 6.27 -8.69 -11.08
C ARG A 4 6.71 -8.05 -9.78
N LEU A 5 5.91 -7.10 -9.32
CA LEU A 5 6.10 -6.43 -8.04
C LEU A 5 4.97 -6.85 -7.11
N ASP A 6 5.32 -7.36 -5.92
CA ASP A 6 4.36 -7.68 -4.87
C ASP A 6 4.66 -6.82 -3.66
N VAL A 7 3.67 -6.04 -3.23
CA VAL A 7 3.82 -5.16 -2.08
C VAL A 7 2.59 -5.27 -1.21
N THR A 8 2.80 -5.38 0.09
CA THR A 8 1.72 -5.43 1.08
C THR A 8 1.75 -4.16 1.92
N CYS A 9 0.59 -3.54 2.10
CA CYS A 9 0.43 -2.39 2.98
C CYS A 9 -0.60 -2.75 4.05
N THR A 10 -0.24 -2.58 5.32
CA THR A 10 -1.09 -2.93 6.44
C THR A 10 -1.30 -1.70 7.32
N ALA A 11 -2.56 -1.44 7.67
CA ALA A 11 -2.90 -0.38 8.62
C ALA A 11 -3.61 -1.03 9.82
N THR A 12 -3.03 -0.86 11.01
CA THR A 12 -3.56 -1.46 12.24
C THR A 12 -4.02 -0.39 13.21
N GLY A 13 -5.01 -0.74 14.01
CA GLY A 13 -5.45 0.10 15.14
C GLY A 13 -6.28 1.31 14.73
N SER A 14 -6.85 1.32 13.53
CA SER A 14 -7.67 2.45 13.07
C SER A 14 -9.12 2.27 13.46
N ARG A 15 -9.79 3.40 13.70
CA ARG A 15 -11.22 3.47 13.96
C ARG A 15 -11.73 4.81 13.50
N PRO A 16 -12.62 4.85 12.50
CA PRO A 16 -13.09 3.71 11.71
C PRO A 16 -12.01 3.11 10.83
N ARG A 17 -12.40 2.10 10.04
CA ARG A 17 -11.50 1.39 9.14
C ARG A 17 -10.79 2.36 8.18
N ALA A 18 -9.48 2.18 8.03
CA ALA A 18 -8.70 2.98 7.07
C ALA A 18 -8.96 2.51 5.64
N THR A 19 -8.79 3.44 4.70
CA THR A 19 -8.74 3.16 3.28
C THR A 19 -7.30 3.27 2.83
N LEU A 20 -6.83 2.25 2.09
CA LEU A 20 -5.47 2.22 1.58
C LEU A 20 -5.47 2.54 0.09
N GLN A 21 -4.64 3.50 -0.30
CA GLN A 21 -4.51 3.93 -1.69
C GLN A 21 -3.08 3.76 -2.15
N TRP A 22 -2.93 3.36 -3.41
CA TRP A 22 -1.63 3.12 -4.03
C TRP A 22 -1.43 4.08 -5.19
N THR A 23 -0.24 4.70 -5.24
CA THR A 23 0.16 5.48 -6.41
C THR A 23 1.55 5.07 -6.84
N LEU A 24 1.75 5.01 -8.15
CA LEU A 24 3.07 4.79 -8.76
C LEU A 24 3.40 6.04 -9.57
N GLY A 25 4.36 6.82 -9.06
CA GLY A 25 4.56 8.15 -9.58
C GLY A 25 3.30 8.98 -9.34
N GLN A 26 2.66 9.42 -10.41
CA GLN A 26 1.40 10.18 -10.33
C GLN A 26 0.18 9.34 -10.73
N LYS A 27 0.39 8.05 -10.97
CA LYS A 27 -0.67 7.16 -11.45
C LYS A 27 -1.27 6.41 -10.27
N ASP A 28 -2.59 6.43 -10.17
CA ASP A 28 -3.32 5.64 -9.17
C ASP A 28 -3.39 4.19 -9.63
N VAL A 29 -2.82 3.29 -8.83
CA VAL A 29 -2.79 1.87 -9.13
C VAL A 29 -3.56 1.04 -8.08
N THR A 30 -4.42 1.69 -7.33
CA THR A 30 -5.20 1.02 -6.27
C THR A 30 -6.03 -0.14 -6.80
N SER A 31 -6.54 -0.03 -8.03
CA SER A 31 -7.36 -1.10 -8.62
C SER A 31 -6.57 -2.39 -8.85
N ASN A 32 -5.26 -2.33 -8.82
CA ASN A 32 -4.40 -3.51 -8.95
C ASN A 32 -4.16 -4.22 -7.62
N ALA A 33 -4.77 -3.72 -6.53
CA ALA A 33 -4.59 -4.27 -5.20
C ALA A 33 -5.85 -5.01 -4.75
N THR A 34 -5.64 -6.02 -3.89
CA THR A 34 -6.71 -6.75 -3.22
C THR A 34 -6.70 -6.36 -1.76
N GLU A 35 -7.85 -5.95 -1.22
CA GLU A 35 -7.95 -5.45 0.15
C GLU A 35 -8.76 -6.40 1.01
N GLN A 36 -8.28 -6.64 2.23
CA GLN A 36 -8.96 -7.42 3.25
C GLN A 36 -8.95 -6.62 4.55
N PHE A 37 -9.94 -6.84 5.40
CA PHE A 37 -9.95 -6.20 6.70
C PHE A 37 -10.52 -7.14 7.76
N SER A 38 -10.15 -6.87 9.02
CA SER A 38 -10.71 -7.55 10.17
C SER A 38 -10.98 -6.55 11.29
N HIS A 39 -12.03 -6.84 12.06
CA HIS A 39 -12.39 -6.06 13.22
C HIS A 39 -11.78 -6.72 14.46
N ILE A 40 -11.00 -5.98 15.22
CA ILE A 40 -10.35 -6.46 16.44
C ILE A 40 -11.26 -6.05 17.60
N THR A 41 -12.06 -7.00 18.11
CA THR A 41 -13.09 -6.70 19.09
C THR A 41 -12.54 -6.20 20.42
N ALA A 42 -11.37 -6.71 20.83
CA ALA A 42 -10.77 -6.33 22.11
C ALA A 42 -10.45 -4.84 22.20
N SER A 43 -10.08 -4.22 21.10
CA SER A 43 -9.72 -2.79 21.05
C SER A 43 -10.74 -1.95 20.28
N ASP A 44 -11.71 -2.60 19.66
CA ASP A 44 -12.68 -1.95 18.77
C ASP A 44 -11.99 -1.15 17.68
N THR A 45 -11.02 -1.77 17.05
CA THR A 45 -10.27 -1.17 15.95
C THR A 45 -10.28 -2.11 14.76
N TYR A 46 -9.77 -1.61 13.63
CA TYR A 46 -9.70 -2.38 12.39
C TYR A 46 -8.27 -2.54 11.94
N THR A 47 -8.00 -3.68 11.33
CA THR A 47 -6.76 -3.93 10.60
C THR A 47 -7.12 -4.11 9.14
N VAL A 48 -6.48 -3.35 8.26
CA VAL A 48 -6.70 -3.43 6.82
C VAL A 48 -5.40 -3.82 6.16
N ILE A 49 -5.48 -4.80 5.25
CA ILE A 49 -4.32 -5.30 4.52
C ILE A 49 -4.62 -5.15 3.03
N SER A 50 -3.74 -4.48 2.32
CA SER A 50 -3.85 -4.32 0.87
C SER A 50 -2.63 -4.94 0.20
N ASP A 51 -2.88 -5.89 -0.69
CA ASP A 51 -1.83 -6.57 -1.44
C ASP A 51 -1.84 -6.08 -2.87
N LEU A 52 -0.79 -5.37 -3.27
CA LEU A 52 -0.62 -4.86 -4.62
C LEU A 52 0.23 -5.81 -5.43
N THR A 53 -0.28 -6.22 -6.58
CA THR A 53 0.48 -6.96 -7.58
C THR A 53 0.51 -6.12 -8.85
N TYR A 54 1.69 -5.82 -9.34
CA TYR A 54 1.83 -4.93 -10.48
C TYR A 54 3.00 -5.38 -11.35
N SER A 55 2.81 -5.31 -12.67
CA SER A 55 3.89 -5.61 -13.62
C SER A 55 4.60 -4.31 -13.96
N VAL A 56 5.88 -4.23 -13.61
CA VAL A 56 6.70 -3.03 -13.84
C VAL A 56 7.66 -3.27 -14.99
N GLY A 57 7.88 -2.22 -15.78
CA GLY A 57 8.83 -2.23 -16.89
C GLY A 57 9.94 -1.21 -16.64
N LYS A 58 10.83 -1.06 -17.62
CA LYS A 58 11.96 -0.12 -17.52
C LYS A 58 11.51 1.30 -17.25
N SER A 59 10.37 1.71 -17.81
CA SER A 59 9.86 3.06 -17.63
C SER A 59 9.46 3.36 -16.18
N ASP A 60 9.28 2.33 -15.37
CA ASP A 60 8.91 2.50 -13.96
C ASP A 60 10.13 2.62 -13.05
N ASN A 61 11.32 2.45 -13.59
CA ASN A 61 12.54 2.55 -12.80
C ASN A 61 12.70 3.97 -12.26
N GLY A 62 12.98 4.08 -10.97
CA GLY A 62 13.16 5.38 -10.31
C GLY A 62 11.85 6.04 -9.87
N GLN A 63 10.71 5.48 -10.20
CA GLN A 63 9.44 6.03 -9.74
C GLN A 63 9.15 5.64 -8.31
N MET A 64 8.40 6.49 -7.62
CA MET A 64 8.03 6.22 -6.23
C MET A 64 6.70 5.47 -6.18
N LEU A 65 6.69 4.36 -5.43
CA LEU A 65 5.47 3.65 -5.09
C LEU A 65 5.06 4.07 -3.69
N THR A 66 3.85 4.56 -3.54
CA THR A 66 3.35 5.10 -2.29
C THR A 66 2.09 4.36 -1.86
N CYS A 67 2.03 3.96 -0.57
CA CYS A 67 0.80 3.53 0.07
C CYS A 67 0.36 4.63 1.03
N LYS A 68 -0.89 5.08 0.90
CA LYS A 68 -1.46 6.11 1.75
C LYS A 68 -2.65 5.54 2.50
N ALA A 69 -2.64 5.68 3.83
CA ALA A 69 -3.74 5.24 4.69
C ALA A 69 -4.53 6.47 5.16
N VAL A 70 -5.83 6.45 4.92
CA VAL A 70 -6.73 7.56 5.23
C VAL A 70 -7.97 7.01 5.94
N ASN A 71 -8.45 7.73 6.95
CA ASN A 71 -9.80 7.47 7.48
C ASN A 71 -10.46 8.80 7.81
N VAL A 72 -11.76 8.76 8.14
CA VAL A 72 -12.53 9.99 8.37
C VAL A 72 -12.06 10.76 9.59
N ALA A 73 -11.39 10.09 10.54
CA ALA A 73 -10.87 10.74 11.74
C ALA A 73 -9.55 11.44 11.48
N ALA A 74 -8.85 11.08 10.41
CA ALA A 74 -7.55 11.66 10.04
C ALA A 74 -7.49 11.78 8.52
N SER A 75 -8.22 12.75 7.99
CA SER A 75 -8.40 12.90 6.54
C SER A 75 -7.11 13.24 5.81
N SER A 76 -6.12 13.82 6.48
CA SER A 76 -4.82 14.07 5.87
C SER A 76 -4.04 12.79 5.64
N GLY A 77 -4.35 11.73 6.42
CA GLY A 77 -3.74 10.42 6.25
C GLY A 77 -2.27 10.36 6.60
N VAL A 78 -1.72 9.17 6.45
CA VAL A 78 -0.28 8.93 6.55
C VAL A 78 0.13 8.14 5.33
N GLN A 79 1.38 8.32 4.89
CA GLN A 79 1.86 7.63 3.70
C GLN A 79 3.32 7.22 3.86
N THR A 80 3.69 6.19 3.12
CA THR A 80 5.08 5.77 3.00
C THR A 80 5.36 5.41 1.55
N SER A 81 6.61 5.58 1.15
CA SER A 81 6.99 5.40 -0.24
C SER A 81 8.30 4.66 -0.35
N ILE A 82 8.46 3.95 -1.45
CA ILE A 82 9.74 3.38 -1.86
C ILE A 82 10.04 3.82 -3.28
N THR A 83 11.32 3.92 -3.61
CA THR A 83 11.74 4.17 -4.99
C THR A 83 12.01 2.83 -5.65
N LEU A 84 11.39 2.61 -6.80
CA LEU A 84 11.52 1.33 -7.50
C LEU A 84 12.88 1.21 -8.17
N ASN A 85 13.44 0.01 -8.09
CA ASN A 85 14.62 -0.36 -8.84
C ASN A 85 14.28 -1.59 -9.69
N VAL A 86 13.90 -1.36 -10.93
CA VAL A 86 13.39 -2.41 -11.82
C VAL A 86 14.50 -3.33 -12.29
N SER A 87 15.77 -2.91 -12.19
CA SER A 87 16.88 -3.77 -12.57
C SER A 87 17.14 -4.88 -11.56
N CYS A 88 16.62 -4.75 -10.35
CA CYS A 88 16.73 -5.81 -9.34
C CYS A 88 15.77 -6.94 -9.66
N LYS A 89 16.10 -8.15 -9.16
CA LYS A 89 15.19 -9.28 -9.24
C LYS A 89 13.93 -8.99 -8.45
N PHE A 90 12.91 -9.81 -8.64
CA PHE A 90 11.67 -9.74 -7.89
C PHE A 90 11.91 -9.41 -6.42
N LYS A 91 11.18 -8.44 -5.91
CA LYS A 91 11.26 -8.04 -4.51
C LYS A 91 9.88 -7.99 -3.90
N LYS A 92 9.83 -8.32 -2.62
CA LYS A 92 8.63 -8.21 -1.82
C LYS A 92 8.83 -7.10 -0.79
N TYR A 93 7.88 -6.16 -0.75
CA TYR A 93 7.92 -5.04 0.21
C TYR A 93 6.73 -5.11 1.14
N VAL A 94 6.92 -4.64 2.37
CA VAL A 94 5.84 -4.58 3.36
C VAL A 94 5.86 -3.20 4.01
N PHE A 95 4.72 -2.52 3.96
CA PHE A 95 4.51 -1.24 4.64
C PHE A 95 3.54 -1.46 5.80
N ILE A 96 3.84 -0.90 6.96
CA ILE A 96 2.98 -1.05 8.14
C ILE A 96 2.72 0.32 8.75
N PHE A 97 1.43 0.65 8.91
CA PHE A 97 0.99 1.82 9.66
C PHE A 97 0.36 1.35 10.97
N ARG A 98 0.70 2.02 12.06
CA ARG A 98 0.16 1.72 13.38
C ARG A 98 -0.34 3.00 14.04
N ASN A 99 -1.49 2.89 14.69
CA ASN A 99 -2.02 3.96 15.53
C ASN A 99 -1.61 3.75 16.99
#